data_bc37ca7e82b32762be9c7b4639995eb8
#
_entry.id   bc37ca7e82b32762be9c7b4639995eb8
#
_cell.length_a   1.000
_cell.length_b   1.000
_cell.length_c   1.000
_cell.angle_alpha   90.00
_cell.angle_beta   90.00
_cell.angle_gamma   90.00
#
_symmetry.space_group_name_H-M   'P 1'
#
loop_
_entity.id
_entity.type
_entity.pdbx_description
1 polymer ?
#
loop_
_entity_poly.entity_id
_entity_poly.type
_entity_poly.pdbx_seq_one_letter_code
_entity_poly.pdbx_strand_id
1 'polypeptide(L)'
;MALWHDKRGRFSLLRAVTLPILVAPLIALIYFTLTHDLGARPRTEAIHEVGLWGLRFLLAGLFITPMRKIGRYALLIDIRRMIGVAAALYMVLHLILYIVDQAYDLGVVVSEITLRIYLTIGFTAWLGIMVLGATSNDYMVRELGGMRWRNLHRLVYPIAVLGVIHYFMQSKLEVFEPTWIAGIFVWLMLYRYMHWQFPRGDEFPLWVIASTWFAVGALTFLLEALGFYIAFHAPIGRVLLADFNFQAGVRPGWYVWGAGALVTLIGWIRLPRASREPQFRPAQ
;
A
#
# COMPACT_ATOMS: atom_id res chain seq x y z
N MET A 1 22.37 0.23 -17.58
CA MET A 1 22.66 -0.60 -16.39
C MET A 1 21.52 -1.59 -16.22
N ALA A 2 21.81 -2.85 -15.89
CA ALA A 2 20.75 -3.83 -15.66
C ALA A 2 19.97 -3.50 -14.36
N LEU A 3 18.67 -3.84 -14.32
CA LEU A 3 17.76 -3.47 -13.22
C LEU A 3 18.17 -4.03 -11.86
N TRP A 4 18.95 -5.09 -11.85
CA TRP A 4 19.45 -5.74 -10.63
C TRP A 4 20.81 -5.20 -10.13
N HIS A 5 21.39 -4.15 -10.77
CA HIS A 5 22.60 -3.49 -10.30
C HIS A 5 22.27 -2.23 -9.48
N ASP A 6 23.12 -1.96 -8.47
CA ASP A 6 23.06 -0.72 -7.70
C ASP A 6 23.54 0.49 -8.56
N LYS A 7 23.48 1.70 -7.99
CA LYS A 7 23.95 2.91 -8.68
C LYS A 7 25.45 2.92 -8.96
N ARG A 8 26.21 2.00 -8.34
CA ARG A 8 27.65 1.83 -8.54
C ARG A 8 27.98 0.70 -9.52
N GLY A 9 26.97 0.13 -10.18
CA GLY A 9 27.13 -0.98 -11.12
C GLY A 9 27.36 -2.35 -10.49
N ARG A 10 27.25 -2.50 -9.16
CA ARG A 10 27.45 -3.77 -8.45
C ARG A 10 26.13 -4.53 -8.35
N PHE A 11 26.21 -5.86 -8.41
CA PHE A 11 25.03 -6.71 -8.21
C PHE A 11 24.38 -6.47 -6.85
N SER A 12 23.07 -6.27 -6.83
CA SER A 12 22.28 -6.06 -5.61
C SER A 12 21.24 -7.16 -5.48
N LEU A 13 21.46 -8.08 -4.54
CA LEU A 13 20.52 -9.17 -4.24
C LEU A 13 19.11 -8.62 -3.93
N LEU A 14 19.04 -7.51 -3.18
CA LEU A 14 17.77 -6.88 -2.84
C LEU A 14 16.97 -6.49 -4.10
N ARG A 15 17.61 -5.88 -5.10
CA ARG A 15 16.97 -5.52 -6.36
C ARG A 15 16.62 -6.75 -7.19
N ALA A 16 17.54 -7.72 -7.24
CA ALA A 16 17.36 -8.97 -7.98
C ALA A 16 16.17 -9.78 -7.44
N VAL A 17 15.92 -9.76 -6.13
CA VAL A 17 14.74 -10.40 -5.50
C VAL A 17 13.48 -9.55 -5.66
N THR A 18 13.60 -8.22 -5.59
CA THR A 18 12.44 -7.33 -5.75
C THR A 18 11.83 -7.41 -7.14
N LEU A 19 12.65 -7.49 -8.19
CA LEU A 19 12.16 -7.52 -9.57
C LEU A 19 11.18 -8.68 -9.86
N PRO A 20 11.49 -9.95 -9.55
CA PRO A 20 10.54 -11.06 -9.68
C PRO A 20 9.24 -10.84 -8.89
N ILE A 21 9.34 -10.30 -7.66
CA ILE A 21 8.15 -10.01 -6.83
C ILE A 21 7.23 -8.99 -7.53
N LEU A 22 7.79 -7.96 -8.18
CA LEU A 22 7.02 -6.97 -8.92
C LEU A 22 6.39 -7.50 -10.20
N VAL A 23 6.99 -8.51 -10.83
CA VAL A 23 6.51 -9.11 -12.09
C VAL A 23 5.60 -10.31 -11.84
N ALA A 24 5.74 -11.00 -10.71
CA ALA A 24 4.99 -12.22 -10.40
C ALA A 24 3.46 -12.08 -10.53
N PRO A 25 2.82 -10.99 -10.07
CA PRO A 25 1.37 -10.83 -10.24
C PRO A 25 0.94 -10.77 -11.72
N LEU A 26 1.75 -10.17 -12.56
CA LEU A 26 1.47 -10.08 -13.99
C LEU A 26 1.61 -11.48 -14.65
N ILE A 27 2.64 -12.24 -14.26
CA ILE A 27 2.82 -13.62 -14.73
C ILE A 27 1.63 -14.49 -14.30
N ALA A 28 1.20 -14.36 -13.04
CA ALA A 28 0.03 -15.08 -12.52
C ALA A 28 -1.25 -14.71 -13.29
N LEU A 29 -1.47 -13.42 -13.56
CA LEU A 29 -2.62 -12.95 -14.33
C LEU A 29 -2.60 -13.52 -15.76
N ILE A 30 -1.45 -13.53 -16.44
CA ILE A 30 -1.29 -14.14 -17.76
C ILE A 30 -1.62 -15.64 -17.70
N TYR A 31 -1.09 -16.36 -16.70
CA TYR A 31 -1.35 -17.77 -16.50
C TYR A 31 -2.85 -18.04 -16.34
N PHE A 32 -3.55 -17.35 -15.41
CA PHE A 32 -4.98 -17.53 -15.19
C PHE A 32 -5.84 -17.10 -16.39
N THR A 33 -5.37 -16.14 -17.19
CA THR A 33 -6.03 -15.77 -18.45
C THR A 33 -5.93 -16.92 -19.47
N LEU A 34 -4.77 -17.53 -19.60
CA LEU A 34 -4.53 -18.63 -20.55
C LEU A 34 -5.23 -19.94 -20.14
N THR A 35 -5.36 -20.20 -18.85
CA THR A 35 -6.07 -21.36 -18.30
C THR A 35 -7.57 -21.17 -18.17
N HIS A 36 -8.09 -19.97 -18.51
CA HIS A 36 -9.51 -19.59 -18.35
C HIS A 36 -10.03 -19.65 -16.90
N ASP A 37 -9.14 -19.48 -15.92
CA ASP A 37 -9.45 -19.55 -14.48
C ASP A 37 -9.79 -18.18 -13.85
N LEU A 38 -10.01 -17.13 -14.64
CA LEU A 38 -10.37 -15.78 -14.15
C LEU A 38 -11.86 -15.63 -13.78
N GLY A 39 -12.61 -16.74 -13.75
CA GLY A 39 -14.02 -16.70 -13.34
C GLY A 39 -14.97 -16.25 -14.47
N ALA A 40 -16.20 -15.88 -14.08
CA ALA A 40 -17.29 -15.60 -15.02
C ALA A 40 -17.11 -14.30 -15.84
N ARG A 41 -16.32 -13.36 -15.36
CA ARG A 41 -16.06 -12.05 -16.01
C ARG A 41 -14.56 -11.78 -16.13
N PRO A 42 -13.84 -12.52 -16.98
CA PRO A 42 -12.36 -12.51 -16.98
C PRO A 42 -11.75 -11.13 -17.23
N ARG A 43 -12.37 -10.27 -18.06
CA ARG A 43 -11.88 -8.90 -18.31
C ARG A 43 -12.00 -8.03 -17.07
N THR A 44 -13.16 -8.07 -16.40
CA THR A 44 -13.40 -7.31 -15.17
C THR A 44 -12.45 -7.73 -14.06
N GLU A 45 -12.24 -9.04 -13.89
CA GLU A 45 -11.30 -9.59 -12.90
C GLU A 45 -9.85 -9.18 -13.22
N ALA A 46 -9.44 -9.21 -14.48
CA ALA A 46 -8.11 -8.74 -14.88
C ALA A 46 -7.90 -7.24 -14.57
N ILE A 47 -8.92 -6.40 -14.83
CA ILE A 47 -8.87 -4.97 -14.48
C ILE A 47 -8.72 -4.79 -12.97
N HIS A 48 -9.51 -5.50 -12.17
CA HIS A 48 -9.49 -5.42 -10.71
C HIS A 48 -8.13 -5.87 -10.15
N GLU A 49 -7.63 -7.04 -10.56
CA GLU A 49 -6.34 -7.57 -10.11
C GLU A 49 -5.17 -6.63 -10.41
N VAL A 50 -5.09 -6.10 -11.63
CA VAL A 50 -4.04 -5.15 -12.00
C VAL A 50 -4.13 -3.86 -11.19
N GLY A 51 -5.35 -3.31 -11.01
CA GLY A 51 -5.57 -2.13 -10.18
C GLY A 51 -5.18 -2.34 -8.73
N LEU A 52 -5.56 -3.49 -8.17
CA LEU A 52 -5.24 -3.89 -6.81
C LEU A 52 -3.74 -4.04 -6.58
N TRP A 53 -3.01 -4.70 -7.49
CA TRP A 53 -1.56 -4.81 -7.38
C TRP A 53 -0.85 -3.47 -7.52
N GLY A 54 -1.34 -2.57 -8.37
CA GLY A 54 -0.83 -1.20 -8.43
C GLY A 54 -1.00 -0.46 -7.11
N LEU A 55 -2.16 -0.57 -6.45
CA LEU A 55 -2.41 0.02 -5.12
C LEU A 55 -1.52 -0.63 -4.05
N ARG A 56 -1.39 -1.97 -4.05
CA ARG A 56 -0.50 -2.70 -3.12
C ARG A 56 0.95 -2.25 -3.26
N PHE A 57 1.45 -2.08 -4.48
CA PHE A 57 2.82 -1.57 -4.71
C PHE A 57 2.97 -0.10 -4.31
N LEU A 58 1.95 0.73 -4.53
CA LEU A 58 1.96 2.11 -4.02
C LEU A 58 2.13 2.15 -2.51
N LEU A 59 1.34 1.35 -1.78
CA LEU A 59 1.42 1.24 -0.32
C LEU A 59 2.74 0.60 0.14
N ALA A 60 3.24 -0.43 -0.57
CA ALA A 60 4.54 -1.01 -0.30
C ALA A 60 5.67 0.03 -0.45
N GLY A 61 5.61 0.89 -1.46
CA GLY A 61 6.52 2.02 -1.62
C GLY A 61 6.47 3.02 -0.45
N LEU A 62 5.27 3.26 0.09
CA LEU A 62 5.09 4.06 1.31
C LEU A 62 5.62 3.33 2.55
N PHE A 63 5.51 2.01 2.61
CA PHE A 63 5.96 1.18 3.72
C PHE A 63 7.49 1.12 3.87
N ILE A 64 8.24 1.35 2.78
CA ILE A 64 9.72 1.36 2.79
C ILE A 64 10.28 2.31 3.85
N THR A 65 9.70 3.50 4.03
CA THR A 65 10.22 4.49 4.97
C THR A 65 10.15 4.03 6.43
N PRO A 66 8.99 3.58 6.97
CA PRO A 66 8.94 3.03 8.32
C PRO A 66 9.79 1.76 8.46
N MET A 67 9.75 0.83 7.49
CA MET A 67 10.54 -0.40 7.55
C MET A 67 12.04 -0.16 7.59
N ARG A 68 12.52 0.82 6.83
CA ARG A 68 13.93 1.22 6.88
C ARG A 68 14.34 1.69 8.27
N LYS A 69 13.48 2.43 8.95
CA LYS A 69 13.76 2.98 10.30
C LYS A 69 13.59 1.90 11.36
N ILE A 70 12.43 1.27 11.44
CA ILE A 70 12.10 0.26 12.46
C ILE A 70 13.00 -0.97 12.31
N GLY A 71 13.16 -1.49 11.07
CA GLY A 71 14.00 -2.65 10.76
C GLY A 71 15.49 -2.32 10.65
N ARG A 72 15.90 -1.05 10.79
CA ARG A 72 17.32 -0.59 10.70
C ARG A 72 18.05 -1.10 9.46
N TYR A 73 17.34 -1.16 8.33
CA TYR A 73 17.87 -1.66 7.07
C TYR A 73 17.90 -0.56 6.01
N ALA A 74 19.01 0.19 5.99
CA ALA A 74 19.18 1.39 5.15
C ALA A 74 19.03 1.10 3.65
N LEU A 75 19.39 -0.10 3.18
CA LEU A 75 19.37 -0.50 1.76
C LEU A 75 17.94 -0.56 1.17
N LEU A 76 16.89 -0.64 1.99
CA LEU A 76 15.51 -0.62 1.50
C LEU A 76 15.18 0.61 0.64
N ILE A 77 15.90 1.73 0.84
CA ILE A 77 15.69 2.93 0.03
C ILE A 77 15.99 2.71 -1.46
N ASP A 78 16.88 1.75 -1.79
CA ASP A 78 17.33 1.49 -3.16
C ASP A 78 16.24 0.84 -4.02
N ILE A 79 15.27 0.14 -3.41
CA ILE A 79 14.15 -0.49 -4.11
C ILE A 79 12.90 0.40 -4.17
N ARG A 80 12.85 1.50 -3.39
CA ARG A 80 11.66 2.36 -3.32
C ARG A 80 11.23 2.89 -4.68
N ARG A 81 12.21 3.32 -5.52
CA ARG A 81 11.92 3.82 -6.87
C ARG A 81 11.39 2.70 -7.77
N MET A 82 11.96 1.49 -7.70
CA MET A 82 11.50 0.33 -8.48
C MET A 82 10.04 0.02 -8.18
N ILE A 83 9.68 -0.03 -6.89
CA ILE A 83 8.31 -0.30 -6.44
C ILE A 83 7.35 0.82 -6.91
N GLY A 84 7.75 2.09 -6.79
CA GLY A 84 6.92 3.22 -7.23
C GLY A 84 6.70 3.26 -8.74
N VAL A 85 7.73 2.95 -9.53
CA VAL A 85 7.61 2.84 -11.01
C VAL A 85 6.75 1.65 -11.38
N ALA A 86 6.91 0.51 -10.72
CA ALA A 86 6.04 -0.66 -10.94
C ALA A 86 4.57 -0.30 -10.65
N ALA A 87 4.27 0.38 -9.54
CA ALA A 87 2.92 0.84 -9.25
C ALA A 87 2.35 1.69 -10.41
N ALA A 88 3.13 2.65 -10.95
CA ALA A 88 2.70 3.46 -12.07
C ALA A 88 2.47 2.63 -13.34
N LEU A 89 3.32 1.65 -13.65
CA LEU A 89 3.16 0.76 -14.80
C LEU A 89 1.91 -0.13 -14.68
N TYR A 90 1.61 -0.64 -13.50
CA TYR A 90 0.36 -1.38 -13.24
C TYR A 90 -0.86 -0.48 -13.43
N MET A 91 -0.80 0.79 -13.04
CA MET A 91 -1.89 1.74 -13.30
C MET A 91 -2.06 2.07 -14.78
N VAL A 92 -0.97 2.13 -15.56
CA VAL A 92 -1.06 2.24 -17.02
C VAL A 92 -1.79 1.02 -17.59
N LEU A 93 -1.38 -0.18 -17.20
CA LEU A 93 -2.01 -1.41 -17.66
C LEU A 93 -3.49 -1.50 -17.23
N HIS A 94 -3.82 -1.06 -16.00
CA HIS A 94 -5.20 -1.00 -15.50
C HIS A 94 -6.10 -0.16 -16.42
N LEU A 95 -5.67 1.03 -16.81
CA LEU A 95 -6.45 1.87 -17.73
C LEU A 95 -6.52 1.26 -19.14
N ILE A 96 -5.43 0.68 -19.64
CA ILE A 96 -5.42 -0.01 -20.94
C ILE A 96 -6.46 -1.14 -20.96
N LEU A 97 -6.48 -1.99 -19.93
CA LEU A 97 -7.44 -3.08 -19.82
C LEU A 97 -8.88 -2.56 -19.74
N TYR A 98 -9.11 -1.44 -19.06
CA TYR A 98 -10.42 -0.79 -19.03
C TYR A 98 -10.84 -0.29 -20.43
N ILE A 99 -9.94 0.32 -21.19
CA ILE A 99 -10.20 0.76 -22.58
C ILE A 99 -10.52 -0.46 -23.48
N VAL A 100 -9.79 -1.56 -23.31
CA VAL A 100 -10.05 -2.82 -24.03
C VAL A 100 -11.43 -3.37 -23.67
N ASP A 101 -11.84 -3.33 -22.41
CA ASP A 101 -13.17 -3.77 -21.96
C ASP A 101 -14.30 -2.93 -22.56
N GLN A 102 -14.06 -1.64 -22.79
CA GLN A 102 -14.97 -0.72 -23.48
C GLN A 102 -14.84 -0.79 -25.02
N ALA A 103 -14.30 -1.90 -25.55
CA ALA A 103 -14.14 -2.13 -27.00
C ALA A 103 -13.40 -1.01 -27.74
N TYR A 104 -12.45 -0.33 -27.07
CA TYR A 104 -11.66 0.80 -27.56
C TYR A 104 -12.49 2.07 -27.87
N ASP A 105 -13.75 2.14 -27.44
CA ASP A 105 -14.57 3.34 -27.59
C ASP A 105 -14.18 4.39 -26.56
N LEU A 106 -13.29 5.31 -26.95
CA LEU A 106 -12.82 6.38 -26.08
C LEU A 106 -13.93 7.37 -25.70
N GLY A 107 -14.98 7.52 -26.52
CA GLY A 107 -16.15 8.34 -26.20
C GLY A 107 -16.90 7.76 -25.01
N VAL A 108 -17.14 6.44 -25.01
CA VAL A 108 -17.73 5.72 -23.87
C VAL A 108 -16.82 5.82 -22.66
N VAL A 109 -15.51 5.59 -22.80
CA VAL A 109 -14.56 5.69 -21.68
C VAL A 109 -14.63 7.07 -21.01
N VAL A 110 -14.57 8.16 -21.78
CA VAL A 110 -14.64 9.52 -21.23
C VAL A 110 -16.00 9.79 -20.59
N SER A 111 -17.11 9.37 -21.22
CA SER A 111 -18.47 9.49 -20.67
C SER A 111 -18.59 8.75 -19.33
N GLU A 112 -18.16 7.50 -19.25
CA GLU A 112 -18.19 6.70 -18.01
C GLU A 112 -17.38 7.34 -16.90
N ILE A 113 -16.14 7.81 -17.19
CA ILE A 113 -15.29 8.50 -16.22
C ILE A 113 -15.94 9.78 -15.68
N THR A 114 -16.65 10.54 -16.51
CA THR A 114 -17.27 11.80 -16.09
C THR A 114 -18.60 11.60 -15.37
N LEU A 115 -19.37 10.58 -15.73
CA LEU A 115 -20.70 10.34 -15.16
C LEU A 115 -20.66 9.51 -13.87
N ARG A 116 -19.62 8.69 -13.67
CA ARG A 116 -19.51 7.81 -12.51
C ARG A 116 -18.46 8.33 -11.53
N ILE A 117 -18.90 8.85 -10.41
CA ILE A 117 -18.04 9.48 -9.40
C ILE A 117 -16.85 8.60 -8.97
N TYR A 118 -17.02 7.29 -8.85
CA TYR A 118 -15.92 6.40 -8.48
C TYR A 118 -14.85 6.31 -9.57
N LEU A 119 -15.23 6.37 -10.86
CA LEU A 119 -14.29 6.42 -11.98
C LEU A 119 -13.57 7.77 -12.05
N THR A 120 -14.29 8.88 -11.79
CA THR A 120 -13.66 10.22 -11.69
C THR A 120 -12.60 10.26 -10.61
N ILE A 121 -12.88 9.68 -9.43
CA ILE A 121 -11.92 9.58 -8.31
C ILE A 121 -10.70 8.74 -8.73
N GLY A 122 -10.95 7.55 -9.32
CA GLY A 122 -9.89 6.66 -9.80
C GLY A 122 -9.03 7.31 -10.88
N PHE A 123 -9.64 8.00 -11.85
CA PHE A 123 -8.92 8.68 -12.91
C PHE A 123 -8.09 9.88 -12.39
N THR A 124 -8.61 10.61 -11.40
CA THR A 124 -7.85 11.67 -10.73
C THR A 124 -6.61 11.12 -10.03
N ALA A 125 -6.76 10.00 -9.32
CA ALA A 125 -5.62 9.29 -8.72
C ALA A 125 -4.64 8.79 -9.79
N TRP A 126 -5.15 8.27 -10.92
CA TRP A 126 -4.37 7.80 -12.05
C TRP A 126 -3.52 8.94 -12.66
N LEU A 127 -4.11 10.11 -12.92
CA LEU A 127 -3.36 11.29 -13.42
C LEU A 127 -2.22 11.64 -12.46
N GLY A 128 -2.50 11.65 -11.16
CA GLY A 128 -1.49 11.92 -10.14
C GLY A 128 -0.33 10.93 -10.18
N ILE A 129 -0.62 9.62 -10.24
CA ILE A 129 0.45 8.61 -10.25
C ILE A 129 1.23 8.62 -11.57
N MET A 130 0.61 9.00 -12.70
CA MET A 130 1.32 9.20 -13.97
C MET A 130 2.36 10.32 -13.86
N VAL A 131 2.00 11.45 -13.24
CA VAL A 131 2.95 12.55 -12.99
C VAL A 131 4.12 12.08 -12.12
N LEU A 132 3.84 11.30 -11.05
CA LEU A 132 4.88 10.75 -10.19
C LEU A 132 5.77 9.74 -10.92
N GLY A 133 5.19 8.86 -11.74
CA GLY A 133 5.90 7.89 -12.56
C GLY A 133 6.82 8.57 -13.57
N ALA A 134 6.30 9.53 -14.35
CA ALA A 134 7.04 10.27 -15.36
C ALA A 134 8.23 11.05 -14.75
N THR A 135 8.08 11.54 -13.52
CA THR A 135 9.13 12.29 -12.81
C THR A 135 10.05 11.42 -11.95
N SER A 136 9.86 10.09 -11.97
CA SER A 136 10.66 9.12 -11.18
C SER A 136 11.95 8.68 -11.87
N ASN A 137 12.66 9.58 -12.52
CA ASN A 137 13.95 9.32 -13.16
C ASN A 137 15.02 10.33 -12.75
N ASP A 138 16.30 10.01 -13.00
CA ASP A 138 17.42 10.85 -12.54
C ASP A 138 17.50 12.18 -13.30
N TYR A 139 17.03 12.24 -14.53
CA TYR A 139 16.95 13.47 -15.31
C TYR A 139 15.99 14.47 -14.63
N MET A 140 14.77 14.05 -14.32
CA MET A 140 13.77 14.91 -13.67
C MET A 140 14.18 15.32 -12.25
N VAL A 141 14.90 14.47 -11.52
CA VAL A 141 15.45 14.83 -10.18
C VAL A 141 16.48 15.96 -10.31
N ARG A 142 17.32 15.95 -11.36
CA ARG A 142 18.28 17.02 -11.63
C ARG A 142 17.61 18.30 -12.10
N GLU A 143 16.66 18.17 -13.02
CA GLU A 143 15.96 19.32 -13.63
C GLU A 143 15.11 20.08 -12.62
N LEU A 144 14.29 19.38 -11.83
CA LEU A 144 13.43 19.98 -10.83
C LEU A 144 14.19 20.43 -9.58
N GLY A 145 15.34 19.85 -9.33
CA GLY A 145 16.06 19.95 -8.07
C GLY A 145 15.41 19.13 -6.95
N GLY A 146 16.22 18.64 -6.01
CA GLY A 146 15.80 17.69 -5.01
C GLY A 146 14.65 18.16 -4.10
N MET A 147 14.50 19.47 -3.85
CA MET A 147 13.44 19.99 -2.99
C MET A 147 12.09 19.99 -3.72
N ARG A 148 12.02 20.54 -4.92
CA ARG A 148 10.78 20.58 -5.74
C ARG A 148 10.32 19.15 -6.08
N TRP A 149 11.28 18.29 -6.44
CA TRP A 149 11.00 16.88 -6.69
C TRP A 149 10.37 16.19 -5.47
N ARG A 150 10.92 16.38 -4.26
CA ARG A 150 10.34 15.82 -3.03
C ARG A 150 8.94 16.37 -2.74
N ASN A 151 8.72 17.66 -2.95
CA ASN A 151 7.42 18.29 -2.74
C ASN A 151 6.38 17.73 -3.71
N LEU A 152 6.73 17.59 -5.00
CA LEU A 152 5.87 16.93 -6.00
C LEU A 152 5.53 15.49 -5.56
N HIS A 153 6.52 14.72 -5.12
CA HIS A 153 6.30 13.33 -4.71
C HIS A 153 5.51 13.17 -3.40
N ARG A 154 5.22 14.25 -2.68
CA ARG A 154 4.23 14.23 -1.57
C ARG A 154 2.80 14.02 -2.06
N LEU A 155 2.51 14.29 -3.33
CA LEU A 155 1.20 13.96 -3.93
C LEU A 155 0.87 12.47 -3.84
N VAL A 156 1.85 11.60 -3.56
CA VAL A 156 1.60 10.17 -3.30
C VAL A 156 0.59 9.95 -2.17
N TYR A 157 0.51 10.85 -1.18
CA TYR A 157 -0.42 10.72 -0.07
C TYR A 157 -1.89 10.91 -0.48
N PRO A 158 -2.28 12.07 -1.07
CA PRO A 158 -3.65 12.22 -1.57
C PRO A 158 -3.98 11.22 -2.69
N ILE A 159 -3.04 10.85 -3.55
CA ILE A 159 -3.24 9.79 -4.55
C ILE A 159 -3.61 8.47 -3.89
N ALA A 160 -2.92 8.06 -2.82
CA ALA A 160 -3.21 6.84 -2.10
C ALA A 160 -4.59 6.90 -1.41
N VAL A 161 -4.99 8.06 -0.85
CA VAL A 161 -6.36 8.27 -0.33
C VAL A 161 -7.39 8.03 -1.42
N LEU A 162 -7.23 8.69 -2.58
CA LEU A 162 -8.17 8.53 -3.69
C LEU A 162 -8.20 7.08 -4.21
N GLY A 163 -7.05 6.40 -4.27
CA GLY A 163 -6.96 4.99 -4.66
C GLY A 163 -7.70 4.06 -3.70
N VAL A 164 -7.57 4.27 -2.39
CA VAL A 164 -8.30 3.50 -1.37
C VAL A 164 -9.80 3.77 -1.47
N ILE A 165 -10.22 5.02 -1.62
CA ILE A 165 -11.64 5.39 -1.79
C ILE A 165 -12.21 4.75 -3.07
N HIS A 166 -11.49 4.86 -4.19
CA HIS A 166 -11.88 4.23 -5.45
C HIS A 166 -12.06 2.72 -5.28
N TYR A 167 -11.14 2.07 -4.58
CA TYR A 167 -11.22 0.63 -4.32
C TYR A 167 -12.45 0.28 -3.48
N PHE A 168 -12.75 1.01 -2.40
CA PHE A 168 -13.96 0.81 -1.61
C PHE A 168 -15.23 0.95 -2.45
N MET A 169 -15.32 1.98 -3.29
CA MET A 169 -16.48 2.21 -4.13
C MET A 169 -16.65 1.14 -5.21
N GLN A 170 -15.54 0.54 -5.67
CA GLN A 170 -15.55 -0.49 -6.69
C GLN A 170 -15.86 -1.88 -6.12
N SER A 171 -15.45 -2.17 -4.90
CA SER A 171 -15.65 -3.48 -4.27
C SER A 171 -17.10 -3.77 -3.84
N LYS A 172 -17.98 -2.76 -3.90
CA LYS A 172 -19.40 -2.88 -3.54
C LYS A 172 -19.63 -3.52 -2.18
N LEU A 173 -20.02 -4.81 -2.12
CA LEU A 173 -20.31 -5.54 -0.90
C LEU A 173 -19.09 -6.28 -0.33
N GLU A 174 -18.05 -6.50 -1.13
CA GLU A 174 -16.84 -7.21 -0.71
C GLU A 174 -15.81 -6.23 -0.13
N VAL A 175 -16.17 -5.62 1.00
CA VAL A 175 -15.35 -4.61 1.65
C VAL A 175 -14.20 -5.16 2.49
N PHE A 176 -14.03 -6.48 2.54
CA PHE A 176 -13.00 -7.13 3.37
C PHE A 176 -11.59 -6.62 3.04
N GLU A 177 -11.20 -6.74 1.78
CA GLU A 177 -9.84 -6.38 1.35
C GLU A 177 -9.59 -4.87 1.40
N PRO A 178 -10.45 -3.98 0.88
CA PRO A 178 -10.26 -2.54 1.03
C PRO A 178 -10.17 -2.10 2.49
N THR A 179 -10.86 -2.78 3.43
CA THR A 179 -10.84 -2.40 4.84
C THR A 179 -9.46 -2.63 5.48
N TRP A 180 -8.82 -3.79 5.31
CA TRP A 180 -7.49 -4.00 5.90
C TRP A 180 -6.40 -3.20 5.18
N ILE A 181 -6.53 -2.98 3.87
CA ILE A 181 -5.64 -2.09 3.10
C ILE A 181 -5.75 -0.66 3.63
N ALA A 182 -6.97 -0.16 3.89
CA ALA A 182 -7.18 1.14 4.51
C ALA A 182 -6.57 1.21 5.92
N GLY A 183 -6.72 0.15 6.73
CA GLY A 183 -6.09 0.06 8.04
C GLY A 183 -4.56 0.21 7.98
N ILE A 184 -3.90 -0.52 7.09
CA ILE A 184 -2.45 -0.36 6.85
C ILE A 184 -2.13 1.07 6.40
N PHE A 185 -2.90 1.64 5.48
CA PHE A 185 -2.68 3.00 5.01
C PHE A 185 -2.83 4.03 6.15
N VAL A 186 -3.84 3.90 7.00
CA VAL A 186 -4.04 4.76 8.19
C VAL A 186 -2.82 4.69 9.10
N TRP A 187 -2.29 3.48 9.38
CA TRP A 187 -1.08 3.35 10.17
C TRP A 187 0.13 4.03 9.51
N LEU A 188 0.29 3.90 8.20
CA LEU A 188 1.34 4.58 7.46
C LEU A 188 1.26 6.11 7.58
N MET A 189 0.05 6.66 7.60
CA MET A 189 -0.16 8.10 7.79
C MET A 189 0.08 8.51 9.25
N LEU A 190 -0.40 7.71 10.22
CA LEU A 190 -0.16 7.94 11.64
C LEU A 190 1.34 7.94 11.96
N TYR A 191 2.09 6.97 11.43
CA TYR A 191 3.56 6.92 11.60
C TYR A 191 4.24 8.19 11.08
N ARG A 192 3.80 8.73 9.93
CA ARG A 192 4.34 9.98 9.36
C ARG A 192 3.95 11.20 10.17
N TYR A 193 2.71 11.25 10.62
CA TYR A 193 2.22 12.30 11.49
C TYR A 193 3.01 12.37 12.79
N MET A 194 3.27 11.22 13.42
CA MET A 194 4.10 11.16 14.64
C MET A 194 5.52 11.70 14.38
N HIS A 195 6.14 11.32 13.26
CA HIS A 195 7.47 11.86 12.91
C HIS A 195 7.46 13.35 12.55
N TRP A 196 6.36 13.88 12.08
CA TRP A 196 6.20 15.30 11.85
C TRP A 196 6.03 16.08 13.15
N GLN A 197 5.25 15.57 14.09
CA GLN A 197 5.02 16.20 15.39
C GLN A 197 6.25 16.11 16.32
N PHE A 198 7.00 15.01 16.22
CA PHE A 198 8.17 14.75 17.05
C PHE A 198 9.44 14.63 16.19
N PRO A 199 9.92 15.77 15.61
CA PRO A 199 11.05 15.74 14.66
C PRO A 199 12.40 15.43 15.29
N ARG A 200 12.54 15.42 16.61
CA ARG A 200 13.77 15.13 17.35
C ARG A 200 14.12 13.64 17.36
N GLY A 201 14.16 13.14 16.28
CA GLY A 201 14.90 12.21 15.49
C GLY A 201 15.10 10.82 15.91
N ASP A 202 15.03 10.40 17.08
CA ASP A 202 15.28 9.00 17.42
C ASP A 202 14.06 8.13 17.15
N GLU A 203 14.35 6.90 16.73
CA GLU A 203 13.33 5.91 16.43
C GLU A 203 12.37 5.77 17.60
N PHE A 204 11.07 5.80 17.34
CA PHE A 204 10.10 5.55 18.39
C PHE A 204 10.37 4.21 19.09
N PRO A 205 10.23 4.14 20.43
CA PRO A 205 10.31 2.89 21.15
C PRO A 205 9.36 1.85 20.56
N LEU A 206 9.75 0.58 20.55
CA LEU A 206 8.93 -0.50 19.95
C LEU A 206 7.54 -0.62 20.57
N TRP A 207 7.40 -0.31 21.88
CA TRP A 207 6.09 -0.31 22.52
C TRP A 207 5.16 0.74 21.94
N VAL A 208 5.68 1.92 21.54
CA VAL A 208 4.89 2.95 20.82
C VAL A 208 4.46 2.42 19.46
N ILE A 209 5.37 1.78 18.71
CA ILE A 209 5.04 1.16 17.43
C ILE A 209 3.95 0.09 17.59
N ALA A 210 4.11 -0.79 18.58
CA ALA A 210 3.11 -1.84 18.90
C ALA A 210 1.76 -1.23 19.28
N SER A 211 1.75 -0.20 20.13
CA SER A 211 0.51 0.47 20.57
C SER A 211 -0.23 1.13 19.41
N THR A 212 0.51 1.78 18.47
CA THR A 212 -0.13 2.39 17.29
C THR A 212 -0.73 1.35 16.37
N TRP A 213 -0.09 0.19 16.16
CA TRP A 213 -0.66 -0.93 15.41
C TRP A 213 -1.89 -1.51 16.07
N PHE A 214 -1.84 -1.67 17.41
CA PHE A 214 -2.98 -2.15 18.18
C PHE A 214 -4.17 -1.20 18.05
N ALA A 215 -3.95 0.11 18.21
CA ALA A 215 -4.99 1.13 18.09
C ALA A 215 -5.61 1.17 16.68
N VAL A 216 -4.77 1.09 15.63
CA VAL A 216 -5.27 1.10 14.24
C VAL A 216 -6.03 -0.19 13.90
N GLY A 217 -5.59 -1.34 14.38
CA GLY A 217 -6.33 -2.59 14.18
C GLY A 217 -7.68 -2.59 14.91
N ALA A 218 -7.72 -2.08 16.17
CA ALA A 218 -8.98 -1.88 16.90
C ALA A 218 -9.91 -0.89 16.16
N LEU A 219 -9.36 0.20 15.63
CA LEU A 219 -10.11 1.14 14.77
C LEU A 219 -10.63 0.45 13.51
N THR A 220 -9.87 -0.46 12.90
CA THR A 220 -10.29 -1.20 11.71
C THR A 220 -11.52 -2.07 12.00
N PHE A 221 -11.56 -2.80 13.12
CA PHE A 221 -12.74 -3.55 13.55
C PHE A 221 -13.95 -2.63 13.79
N LEU A 222 -13.73 -1.50 14.47
CA LEU A 222 -14.81 -0.55 14.73
C LEU A 222 -15.37 0.06 13.43
N LEU A 223 -14.52 0.43 12.48
CA LEU A 223 -14.95 0.97 11.18
C LEU A 223 -15.66 -0.08 10.35
N GLU A 224 -15.24 -1.33 10.40
CA GLU A 224 -15.96 -2.45 9.77
C GLU A 224 -17.36 -2.60 10.37
N ALA A 225 -17.47 -2.66 11.71
CA ALA A 225 -18.75 -2.78 12.40
C ALA A 225 -19.68 -1.58 12.11
N LEU A 226 -19.12 -0.37 12.06
CA LEU A 226 -19.85 0.85 11.70
C LEU A 226 -20.33 0.80 10.24
N GLY A 227 -19.50 0.31 9.32
CA GLY A 227 -19.86 0.11 7.92
C GLY A 227 -21.05 -0.84 7.75
N PHE A 228 -21.05 -1.98 8.46
CA PHE A 228 -22.17 -2.92 8.49
C PHE A 228 -23.43 -2.33 9.15
N TYR A 229 -23.26 -1.49 10.17
CA TYR A 229 -24.39 -0.78 10.78
C TYR A 229 -25.03 0.20 9.79
N ILE A 230 -24.23 1.00 9.10
CA ILE A 230 -24.72 1.99 8.12
C ILE A 230 -25.38 1.31 6.91
N ALA A 231 -24.77 0.24 6.38
CA ALA A 231 -25.24 -0.42 5.17
C ALA A 231 -26.42 -1.36 5.40
N PHE A 232 -26.46 -2.05 6.53
CA PHE A 232 -27.40 -3.15 6.78
C PHE A 232 -28.15 -3.05 8.11
N HIS A 233 -27.95 -1.97 8.88
CA HIS A 233 -28.51 -1.79 10.24
C HIS A 233 -28.13 -2.92 11.20
N ALA A 234 -27.00 -3.60 10.94
CA ALA A 234 -26.48 -4.67 11.79
C ALA A 234 -26.01 -4.11 13.14
N PRO A 235 -26.41 -4.69 14.30
CA PRO A 235 -25.98 -4.20 15.61
C PRO A 235 -24.46 -4.26 15.75
N ILE A 236 -23.81 -3.13 16.02
CA ILE A 236 -22.34 -2.98 16.13
C ILE A 236 -21.74 -4.05 17.06
N GLY A 237 -22.36 -4.27 18.25
CA GLY A 237 -21.87 -5.26 19.18
C GLY A 237 -21.87 -6.70 18.66
N ARG A 238 -22.83 -7.07 17.80
CA ARG A 238 -22.85 -8.40 17.17
C ARG A 238 -21.77 -8.54 16.13
N VAL A 239 -21.49 -7.49 15.35
CA VAL A 239 -20.41 -7.50 14.36
C VAL A 239 -19.07 -7.61 15.08
N LEU A 240 -18.81 -6.80 16.11
CA LEU A 240 -17.59 -6.88 16.90
C LEU A 240 -17.39 -8.25 17.57
N LEU A 241 -18.44 -8.91 18.05
CA LEU A 241 -18.34 -10.28 18.57
C LEU A 241 -18.03 -11.29 17.46
N ALA A 242 -18.61 -11.10 16.26
CA ALA A 242 -18.35 -11.95 15.11
C ALA A 242 -16.90 -11.80 14.60
N ASP A 243 -16.26 -10.64 14.79
CA ASP A 243 -14.86 -10.39 14.42
C ASP A 243 -13.87 -11.30 15.17
N PHE A 244 -14.27 -11.82 16.33
CA PHE A 244 -13.50 -12.79 17.12
C PHE A 244 -13.96 -14.24 16.92
N ASN A 245 -14.94 -14.48 16.05
CA ASN A 245 -15.38 -15.82 15.68
C ASN A 245 -14.71 -16.26 14.36
N PHE A 246 -13.64 -17.04 14.47
CA PHE A 246 -12.85 -17.50 13.34
C PHE A 246 -13.55 -18.55 12.45
N GLN A 247 -14.75 -19.03 12.80
CA GLN A 247 -15.51 -19.95 11.95
C GLN A 247 -15.95 -19.30 10.62
N ALA A 248 -16.15 -17.98 10.61
CA ALA A 248 -16.49 -17.20 9.44
C ALA A 248 -15.24 -16.66 8.68
N GLY A 249 -14.03 -17.09 9.08
CA GLY A 249 -12.77 -16.60 8.54
C GLY A 249 -12.11 -15.50 9.39
N VAL A 250 -10.93 -15.08 8.95
CA VAL A 250 -10.15 -14.03 9.63
C VAL A 250 -10.63 -12.68 9.15
N ARG A 251 -11.01 -11.79 10.07
CA ARG A 251 -11.55 -10.45 9.74
C ARG A 251 -10.44 -9.42 9.48
N PRO A 252 -10.75 -8.28 8.80
CA PRO A 252 -9.75 -7.28 8.36
C PRO A 252 -8.83 -6.76 9.46
N GLY A 253 -9.34 -6.50 10.67
CA GLY A 253 -8.55 -6.01 11.79
C GLY A 253 -7.41 -6.95 12.22
N TRP A 254 -7.60 -8.26 12.06
CA TRP A 254 -6.56 -9.25 12.33
C TRP A 254 -5.38 -9.17 11.39
N TYR A 255 -5.61 -8.84 10.10
CA TYR A 255 -4.54 -8.61 9.14
C TYR A 255 -3.71 -7.38 9.51
N VAL A 256 -4.37 -6.32 10.00
CA VAL A 256 -3.69 -5.12 10.50
C VAL A 256 -2.86 -5.44 11.74
N TRP A 257 -3.40 -6.19 12.72
CA TRP A 257 -2.66 -6.61 13.89
C TRP A 257 -1.51 -7.57 13.54
N GLY A 258 -1.72 -8.50 12.63
CA GLY A 258 -0.68 -9.41 12.14
C GLY A 258 0.49 -8.67 11.49
N ALA A 259 0.18 -7.68 10.63
CA ALA A 259 1.20 -6.81 10.04
C ALA A 259 1.97 -6.03 11.11
N GLY A 260 1.25 -5.50 12.11
CA GLY A 260 1.85 -4.79 13.24
C GLY A 260 2.75 -5.65 14.10
N ALA A 261 2.32 -6.87 14.40
CA ALA A 261 3.12 -7.85 15.13
C ALA A 261 4.42 -8.19 14.36
N LEU A 262 4.32 -8.42 13.05
CA LEU A 262 5.48 -8.68 12.19
C LEU A 262 6.46 -7.50 12.17
N VAL A 263 5.97 -6.27 12.00
CA VAL A 263 6.82 -5.06 12.01
C VAL A 263 7.51 -4.87 13.35
N THR A 264 6.78 -5.06 14.45
CA THR A 264 7.33 -4.94 15.81
C THR A 264 8.36 -6.02 16.08
N LEU A 265 8.11 -7.27 15.65
CA LEU A 265 9.04 -8.38 15.75
C LEU A 265 10.34 -8.12 14.97
N ILE A 266 10.24 -7.64 13.74
CA ILE A 266 11.41 -7.26 12.93
C ILE A 266 12.21 -6.17 13.64
N GLY A 267 11.54 -5.15 14.18
CA GLY A 267 12.18 -4.10 14.97
C GLY A 267 12.90 -4.67 16.20
N TRP A 268 12.27 -5.59 16.92
CA TRP A 268 12.86 -6.23 18.11
C TRP A 268 14.09 -7.09 17.79
N ILE A 269 14.03 -7.90 16.73
CA ILE A 269 15.16 -8.73 16.29
C ILE A 269 16.36 -7.86 15.89
N ARG A 270 16.10 -6.67 15.34
CA ARG A 270 17.11 -5.74 14.85
C ARG A 270 17.62 -4.75 15.90
N LEU A 271 17.10 -4.80 17.13
CA LEU A 271 17.67 -4.01 18.23
C LEU A 271 19.13 -4.40 18.50
N PRO A 272 20.03 -3.45 18.75
CA PRO A 272 21.37 -3.75 19.23
C PRO A 272 21.33 -4.57 20.53
N ARG A 273 22.19 -5.57 20.67
CA ARG A 273 22.22 -6.44 21.86
C ARG A 273 22.37 -5.66 23.16
N ALA A 274 23.14 -4.55 23.16
CA ALA A 274 23.35 -3.69 24.33
C ALA A 274 22.05 -3.00 24.85
N SER A 275 21.03 -2.83 24.02
CA SER A 275 19.74 -2.25 24.42
C SER A 275 18.72 -3.31 24.87
N ARG A 276 19.08 -4.60 24.82
CA ARG A 276 18.25 -5.71 25.32
C ARG A 276 18.48 -5.99 26.78
N GLU A 277 19.63 -5.58 27.34
CA GLU A 277 19.92 -5.70 28.75
C GLU A 277 19.31 -4.51 29.52
N PRO A 278 18.57 -4.73 30.63
CA PRO A 278 18.17 -3.65 31.50
C PRO A 278 19.44 -2.97 32.01
N GLN A 279 19.62 -1.68 31.74
CA GLN A 279 20.70 -0.88 32.36
C GLN A 279 20.36 -0.78 33.84
N PHE A 280 20.82 -1.73 34.64
CA PHE A 280 20.91 -1.60 36.07
C PHE A 280 22.00 -0.55 36.33
N ARG A 281 21.62 0.72 36.48
CA ARG A 281 22.49 1.73 37.07
C ARG A 281 22.44 1.51 38.58
N PRO A 282 23.55 1.09 39.20
CA PRO A 282 23.63 1.13 40.65
C PRO A 282 23.51 2.61 41.05
N ALA A 283 22.58 2.88 41.97
CA ALA A 283 22.49 4.17 42.63
C ALA A 283 23.84 4.46 43.34
N GLN A 284 24.52 5.54 42.93
CA GLN A 284 25.60 6.16 43.68
C GLN A 284 25.01 7.24 44.57
#